data_a5297ddcba95b07aa1953faa79f820a0
#
_entry.id   a5297ddcba95b07aa1953faa79f820a0
#
_cell.length_a   1.000
_cell.length_b   1.000
_cell.length_c   1.000
_cell.angle_alpha   90.00
_cell.angle_beta   90.00
_cell.angle_gamma   90.00
#
_symmetry.space_group_name_H-M   'P 1'
#
loop_
_entity.id
_entity.type
_entity.pdbx_description
1 polymer ?
#
loop_
_entity_poly.entity_id
_entity_poly.type
_entity_poly.pdbx_seq_one_letter_code
_entity_poly.pdbx_strand_id
1 'polypeptide(L)'
;MKNKNIKHIVFALECVVLLLLAVMLGHSVIKANRLSAETEALKAEVEDLKEQLKKVDEEKAAREKAAKDEEKAKAAEMQAVTAEPTPMQTPASTPTETPTPTPGIVYLTDLSGVIPGEIIDDALIDPFDIGKYFTSSMIVEGDEIFNRIIDRSFRYNDNISLSDLRYIKLLHRNYGGQTQVGELIVNAAIEADVIDIFMQFYMNGYQINSMHLIDDFWAGDGESSDYASIDVNNTSAFCYRTVTGSSNLSNHAYGLAIDLNPLENPYVRIGDDGYGTSAHANAQAYNNNRSSAEMPHVIDHEDLAYQLFSQHGFTWGGDWSNPKDYQHFQKEFG
;
A
#
# COMPACT_ATOMS: atom_id res chain seq x y z
N MET A 1 26.18 31.18 60.91
CA MET A 1 26.07 29.74 60.62
C MET A 1 25.12 29.43 59.46
N LYS A 2 23.99 30.13 59.22
CA LYS A 2 23.03 29.84 58.14
C LYS A 2 23.60 29.92 56.71
N ASN A 3 24.56 30.80 56.42
CA ASN A 3 25.11 31.04 55.07
C ASN A 3 26.08 29.95 54.56
N LYS A 4 26.70 29.16 55.44
CA LYS A 4 27.57 28.04 55.06
C LYS A 4 26.78 26.85 54.59
N ASN A 5 25.68 26.55 55.24
CA ASN A 5 24.84 25.38 54.86
C ASN A 5 24.15 25.56 53.49
N ILE A 6 23.77 26.80 53.13
CA ILE A 6 23.17 27.13 51.83
C ILE A 6 24.17 26.88 50.71
N LYS A 7 25.44 27.26 50.87
CA LYS A 7 26.50 27.02 49.84
C LYS A 7 26.76 25.56 49.65
N HIS A 8 26.71 24.72 50.67
CA HIS A 8 26.88 23.26 50.53
C HIS A 8 25.68 22.60 49.86
N ILE A 9 24.47 23.08 50.09
CA ILE A 9 23.23 22.59 49.44
C ILE A 9 23.27 22.97 47.97
N VAL A 10 23.64 24.20 47.58
CA VAL A 10 23.74 24.64 46.19
C VAL A 10 24.80 23.83 45.47
N PHE A 11 25.97 23.63 46.05
CA PHE A 11 27.03 22.84 45.45
C PHE A 11 26.65 21.36 45.26
N ALA A 12 25.92 20.77 46.22
CA ALA A 12 25.41 19.40 46.10
C ALA A 12 24.37 19.29 44.95
N LEU A 13 23.48 20.26 44.79
CA LEU A 13 22.53 20.35 43.67
C LEU A 13 23.23 20.46 42.32
N GLU A 14 24.25 21.31 42.22
CA GLU A 14 25.08 21.46 41.01
C GLU A 14 25.75 20.15 40.63
N CYS A 15 26.32 19.42 41.59
CA CYS A 15 26.92 18.11 41.35
C CYS A 15 25.91 17.09 40.86
N VAL A 16 24.68 17.05 41.41
CA VAL A 16 23.62 16.17 40.96
C VAL A 16 23.16 16.49 39.53
N VAL A 17 23.01 17.77 39.19
CA VAL A 17 22.67 18.21 37.82
C VAL A 17 23.75 17.82 36.82
N LEU A 18 25.02 18.00 37.15
CA LEU A 18 26.16 17.60 36.31
C LEU A 18 26.20 16.07 36.11
N LEU A 19 25.90 15.31 37.15
CA LEU A 19 25.84 13.85 37.07
C LEU A 19 24.70 13.40 36.14
N LEU A 20 23.53 13.98 36.26
CA LEU A 20 22.38 13.68 35.39
C LEU A 20 22.66 14.05 33.92
N LEU A 21 23.32 15.20 33.68
CA LEU A 21 23.73 15.58 32.33
C LEU A 21 24.76 14.60 31.75
N ALA A 22 25.72 14.14 32.55
CA ALA A 22 26.70 13.15 32.11
C ALA A 22 26.07 11.80 31.76
N VAL A 23 25.06 11.36 32.53
CA VAL A 23 24.29 10.12 32.26
C VAL A 23 23.47 10.28 30.96
N MET A 24 22.81 11.42 30.76
CA MET A 24 22.07 11.69 29.53
C MET A 24 22.97 11.74 28.28
N LEU A 25 24.12 12.38 28.38
CA LEU A 25 25.14 12.39 27.31
C LEU A 25 25.68 10.99 27.01
N GLY A 26 25.96 10.20 28.03
CA GLY A 26 26.36 8.79 27.86
C GLY A 26 25.33 7.96 27.12
N HIS A 27 24.06 8.11 27.47
CA HIS A 27 22.95 7.42 26.77
C HIS A 27 22.85 7.85 25.30
N SER A 28 22.97 9.14 25.04
CA SER A 28 22.93 9.68 23.67
C SER A 28 24.07 9.17 22.80
N VAL A 29 25.30 9.07 23.35
CA VAL A 29 26.46 8.52 22.65
C VAL A 29 26.27 7.02 22.34
N ILE A 30 25.76 6.24 23.28
CA ILE A 30 25.49 4.80 23.08
C ILE A 30 24.45 4.62 21.98
N LYS A 31 23.37 5.42 22.00
CA LYS A 31 22.32 5.37 20.97
C LYS A 31 22.86 5.76 19.59
N ALA A 32 23.71 6.80 19.51
CA ALA A 32 24.32 7.22 18.26
C ALA A 32 25.26 6.16 17.67
N ASN A 33 26.05 5.49 18.51
CA ASN A 33 26.94 4.42 18.07
C ASN A 33 26.15 3.18 17.57
N ARG A 34 25.04 2.84 18.23
CA ARG A 34 24.16 1.76 17.79
C ARG A 34 23.54 2.10 16.42
N LEU A 35 23.01 3.30 16.26
CA LEU A 35 22.41 3.75 14.99
C LEU A 35 23.44 3.74 13.85
N SER A 36 24.70 4.14 14.14
CA SER A 36 25.79 4.06 13.16
C SER A 36 26.11 2.63 12.73
N ALA A 37 26.12 1.68 13.66
CA ALA A 37 26.35 0.28 13.35
C ALA A 37 25.21 -0.33 12.51
N GLU A 38 23.94 -0.01 12.86
CA GLU A 38 22.77 -0.42 12.09
C GLU A 38 22.80 0.18 10.67
N THR A 39 23.22 1.43 10.52
CA THR A 39 23.35 2.08 9.21
C THR A 39 24.41 1.41 8.33
N GLU A 40 25.53 1.00 8.89
CA GLU A 40 26.58 0.28 8.12
C GLU A 40 26.13 -1.13 7.75
N ALA A 41 25.38 -1.80 8.62
CA ALA A 41 24.79 -3.12 8.29
C ALA A 41 23.78 -3.02 7.14
N LEU A 42 22.89 -2.02 7.18
CA LEU A 42 21.94 -1.77 6.10
C LEU A 42 22.61 -1.39 4.79
N LYS A 43 23.70 -0.63 4.81
CA LYS A 43 24.46 -0.33 3.58
C LYS A 43 25.06 -1.58 2.96
N ALA A 44 25.57 -2.50 3.77
CA ALA A 44 26.10 -3.76 3.28
C ALA A 44 24.99 -4.64 2.64
N GLU A 45 23.82 -4.67 3.26
CA GLU A 45 22.65 -5.40 2.71
C GLU A 45 22.17 -4.79 1.39
N VAL A 46 22.12 -3.46 1.28
CA VAL A 46 21.78 -2.75 0.03
C VAL A 46 22.76 -3.07 -1.10
N GLU A 47 24.06 -3.17 -0.82
CA GLU A 47 25.03 -3.54 -1.83
C GLU A 47 24.89 -5.01 -2.28
N ASP A 48 24.57 -5.92 -1.36
CA ASP A 48 24.30 -7.32 -1.71
C ASP A 48 23.05 -7.44 -2.61
N LEU A 49 21.96 -6.74 -2.25
CA LEU A 49 20.73 -6.69 -3.04
C LEU A 49 20.96 -6.10 -4.44
N LYS A 50 21.79 -5.06 -4.59
CA LYS A 50 22.15 -4.53 -5.91
C LYS A 50 22.91 -5.52 -6.76
N GLU A 51 23.81 -6.32 -6.16
CA GLU A 51 24.53 -7.36 -6.88
C GLU A 51 23.59 -8.49 -7.32
N GLN A 52 22.62 -8.86 -6.47
CA GLN A 52 21.59 -9.84 -6.81
C GLN A 52 20.70 -9.33 -7.96
N LEU A 53 20.24 -8.08 -7.90
CA LEU A 53 19.44 -7.47 -8.96
C LEU A 53 20.18 -7.47 -10.29
N LYS A 54 21.47 -7.12 -10.29
CA LYS A 54 22.29 -7.16 -11.52
C LYS A 54 22.36 -8.56 -12.12
N LYS A 55 22.47 -9.60 -11.30
CA LYS A 55 22.47 -11.00 -11.80
C LYS A 55 21.12 -11.39 -12.42
N VAL A 56 20.02 -10.95 -11.83
CA VAL A 56 18.67 -11.17 -12.37
C VAL A 56 18.49 -10.46 -13.72
N ASP A 57 18.95 -9.23 -13.85
CA ASP A 57 18.88 -8.48 -15.10
C ASP A 57 19.72 -9.11 -16.22
N GLU A 58 20.92 -9.61 -15.89
CA GLU A 58 21.78 -10.34 -16.83
C GLU A 58 21.13 -11.65 -17.29
N GLU A 59 20.49 -12.39 -16.38
CA GLU A 59 19.77 -13.62 -16.69
C GLU A 59 18.53 -13.35 -17.56
N LYS A 60 17.78 -12.28 -17.26
CA LYS A 60 16.63 -11.84 -18.07
C LYS A 60 17.07 -11.46 -19.49
N ALA A 61 18.13 -10.68 -19.62
CA ALA A 61 18.68 -10.30 -20.92
C ALA A 61 19.14 -11.53 -21.73
N ALA A 62 19.74 -12.54 -21.08
CA ALA A 62 20.13 -13.79 -21.72
C ALA A 62 18.93 -14.60 -22.22
N ARG A 63 17.83 -14.67 -21.44
CA ARG A 63 16.57 -15.33 -21.82
C ARG A 63 15.90 -14.62 -22.99
N GLU A 64 15.85 -13.30 -23.00
CA GLU A 64 15.29 -12.52 -24.11
C GLU A 64 16.07 -12.70 -25.40
N LYS A 65 17.42 -12.79 -25.32
CA LYS A 65 18.25 -13.05 -26.45
C LYS A 65 18.02 -14.46 -27.00
N ALA A 66 17.94 -15.47 -26.13
CA ALA A 66 17.67 -16.85 -26.53
C ALA A 66 16.31 -16.99 -27.23
N ALA A 67 15.27 -16.33 -26.71
CA ALA A 67 13.93 -16.29 -27.30
C ALA A 67 13.94 -15.67 -28.72
N LYS A 68 14.66 -14.55 -28.91
CA LYS A 68 14.82 -13.91 -30.24
C LYS A 68 15.61 -14.78 -31.24
N ASP A 69 16.61 -15.50 -30.77
CA ASP A 69 17.40 -16.39 -31.60
C ASP A 69 16.56 -17.61 -32.02
N GLU A 70 15.70 -18.14 -31.15
CA GLU A 70 14.75 -19.21 -31.45
C GLU A 70 13.66 -18.77 -32.45
N GLU A 71 13.09 -17.57 -32.28
CA GLU A 71 12.13 -17.01 -33.23
C GLU A 71 12.74 -16.81 -34.60
N LYS A 72 14.00 -16.33 -34.67
CA LYS A 72 14.72 -16.14 -35.92
C LYS A 72 15.04 -17.49 -36.60
N ALA A 73 15.32 -18.53 -35.83
CA ALA A 73 15.54 -19.88 -36.36
C ALA A 73 14.24 -20.45 -36.95
N LYS A 74 13.10 -20.30 -36.25
CA LYS A 74 11.78 -20.72 -36.76
C LYS A 74 11.36 -19.98 -38.03
N ALA A 75 11.67 -18.67 -38.10
CA ALA A 75 11.38 -17.85 -39.29
C ALA A 75 12.24 -18.27 -40.50
N ALA A 76 13.51 -18.68 -40.28
CA ALA A 76 14.39 -19.18 -41.35
C ALA A 76 13.95 -20.57 -41.86
N GLU A 77 13.45 -21.44 -40.99
CA GLU A 77 12.91 -22.75 -41.37
C GLU A 77 11.63 -22.63 -42.20
N MET A 78 10.76 -21.67 -41.88
CA MET A 78 9.55 -21.37 -42.67
C MET A 78 9.84 -20.80 -44.04
N GLN A 79 10.97 -20.09 -44.27
CA GLN A 79 11.39 -19.59 -45.58
C GLN A 79 12.02 -20.64 -46.47
N ALA A 80 12.53 -21.73 -45.92
CA ALA A 80 13.17 -22.80 -46.69
C ALA A 80 12.17 -23.76 -47.37
N VAL A 81 10.88 -23.68 -47.07
CA VAL A 81 9.83 -24.58 -47.60
C VAL A 81 9.10 -24.01 -48.84
N THR A 82 9.46 -22.81 -49.30
CA THR A 82 8.81 -22.18 -50.48
C THR A 82 9.75 -22.06 -51.65
N ALA A 83 10.08 -23.19 -52.34
CA ALA A 83 10.56 -23.19 -53.72
C ALA A 83 10.36 -24.55 -54.39
N GLU A 84 9.26 -24.79 -55.08
CA GLU A 84 9.18 -25.20 -56.48
C GLU A 84 7.74 -25.54 -56.90
N PRO A 85 7.29 -25.11 -58.09
CA PRO A 85 5.95 -25.42 -58.57
C PRO A 85 5.97 -26.60 -59.53
N THR A 86 5.16 -27.61 -59.37
CA THR A 86 4.84 -28.62 -60.39
C THR A 86 3.35 -29.00 -60.34
N PRO A 87 2.74 -29.42 -61.48
CA PRO A 87 1.37 -29.01 -61.81
C PRO A 87 0.28 -29.93 -61.32
N MET A 88 -0.84 -29.30 -61.11
CA MET A 88 -2.25 -29.71 -61.07
C MET A 88 -2.59 -31.18 -61.39
N GLN A 89 -3.07 -31.89 -60.37
CA GLN A 89 -4.08 -32.94 -60.50
C GLN A 89 -5.17 -32.72 -59.47
N THR A 90 -6.42 -32.63 -59.91
CA THR A 90 -7.66 -32.43 -59.16
C THR A 90 -8.23 -33.79 -58.79
N PRO A 91 -9.20 -33.89 -57.85
CA PRO A 91 -9.02 -33.99 -56.40
C PRO A 91 -9.57 -35.31 -55.83
N ALA A 92 -9.01 -35.77 -54.77
CA ALA A 92 -9.70 -36.67 -53.86
C ALA A 92 -9.94 -35.93 -52.55
N SER A 93 -11.20 -35.90 -52.08
CA SER A 93 -11.60 -35.31 -50.85
C SER A 93 -10.91 -35.93 -49.64
N THR A 94 -10.00 -35.18 -49.08
CA THR A 94 -9.35 -35.50 -47.80
C THR A 94 -10.26 -35.08 -46.63
N PRO A 95 -10.37 -35.87 -45.56
CA PRO A 95 -11.18 -35.50 -44.41
C PRO A 95 -10.62 -34.20 -43.82
N THR A 96 -11.51 -33.23 -43.61
CA THR A 96 -11.25 -32.00 -42.89
C THR A 96 -10.68 -32.37 -41.52
N GLU A 97 -9.40 -32.11 -41.27
CA GLU A 97 -8.85 -32.13 -39.92
C GLU A 97 -9.60 -31.10 -39.10
N THR A 98 -10.26 -31.59 -38.07
CA THR A 98 -10.87 -30.73 -37.04
C THR A 98 -9.73 -29.84 -36.48
N PRO A 99 -9.88 -28.49 -36.47
CA PRO A 99 -8.82 -27.64 -35.94
C PRO A 99 -8.58 -28.04 -34.48
N THR A 100 -7.33 -28.36 -34.17
CA THR A 100 -6.90 -28.55 -32.78
C THR A 100 -7.26 -27.26 -32.01
N PRO A 101 -8.04 -27.33 -30.93
CA PRO A 101 -8.38 -26.14 -30.20
C PRO A 101 -7.11 -25.46 -29.74
N THR A 102 -6.95 -24.20 -30.11
CA THR A 102 -5.92 -23.33 -29.56
C THR A 102 -6.08 -23.41 -28.02
N PRO A 103 -5.00 -23.63 -27.24
CA PRO A 103 -5.11 -23.64 -25.78
C PRO A 103 -5.82 -22.36 -25.36
N GLY A 104 -7.01 -22.49 -24.78
CA GLY A 104 -7.75 -21.34 -24.26
C GLY A 104 -6.93 -20.68 -23.17
N ILE A 105 -6.94 -19.35 -23.14
CA ILE A 105 -6.38 -18.60 -22.02
C ILE A 105 -7.10 -19.07 -20.75
N VAL A 106 -6.37 -19.51 -19.75
CA VAL A 106 -6.90 -19.90 -18.45
C VAL A 106 -6.75 -18.73 -17.50
N TYR A 107 -7.84 -18.02 -17.26
CA TYR A 107 -7.86 -16.94 -16.28
C TYR A 107 -7.94 -17.48 -14.84
N LEU A 108 -7.49 -16.68 -13.87
CA LEU A 108 -7.77 -16.94 -12.46
C LEU A 108 -9.28 -16.97 -12.22
N THR A 109 -9.72 -17.94 -11.43
CA THR A 109 -11.14 -18.07 -11.07
C THR A 109 -11.57 -16.94 -10.14
N ASP A 110 -10.73 -16.65 -9.13
CA ASP A 110 -10.89 -15.62 -8.12
C ASP A 110 -9.53 -15.32 -7.46
N LEU A 111 -9.52 -14.56 -6.37
CA LEU A 111 -8.31 -14.29 -5.58
C LEU A 111 -8.15 -15.22 -4.37
N SER A 112 -8.94 -16.31 -4.27
CA SER A 112 -8.76 -17.27 -3.17
C SER A 112 -7.37 -17.93 -3.29
N GLY A 113 -6.65 -17.98 -2.17
CA GLY A 113 -5.29 -18.53 -2.16
C GLY A 113 -4.19 -17.58 -2.69
N VAL A 114 -4.52 -16.40 -3.23
CA VAL A 114 -3.54 -15.37 -3.57
C VAL A 114 -3.28 -14.50 -2.33
N ILE A 115 -2.01 -14.25 -2.04
CA ILE A 115 -1.62 -13.47 -0.84
C ILE A 115 -1.68 -11.97 -1.14
N PRO A 116 -2.20 -11.12 -0.23
CA PRO A 116 -2.10 -9.68 -0.36
C PRO A 116 -0.65 -9.22 -0.58
N GLY A 117 -0.44 -8.28 -1.49
CA GLY A 117 0.89 -7.85 -1.93
C GLY A 117 1.44 -8.65 -3.12
N GLU A 118 0.86 -9.79 -3.48
CA GLU A 118 1.31 -10.59 -4.63
C GLU A 118 1.01 -9.88 -5.96
N ILE A 119 1.99 -9.89 -6.88
CA ILE A 119 1.85 -9.34 -8.22
C ILE A 119 1.29 -10.43 -9.14
N ILE A 120 0.22 -10.09 -9.84
CA ILE A 120 -0.47 -10.98 -10.79
C ILE A 120 -0.12 -10.59 -12.22
N ASP A 121 0.17 -11.58 -13.06
CA ASP A 121 0.29 -11.36 -14.49
C ASP A 121 -1.07 -10.95 -15.07
N ASP A 122 -1.13 -9.82 -15.77
CA ASP A 122 -2.35 -9.32 -16.40
C ASP A 122 -3.00 -10.32 -17.36
N ALA A 123 -2.21 -11.21 -17.95
CA ALA A 123 -2.72 -12.28 -18.81
C ALA A 123 -3.59 -13.31 -18.09
N LEU A 124 -3.49 -13.38 -16.77
CA LEU A 124 -4.32 -14.25 -15.92
C LEU A 124 -5.61 -13.58 -15.45
N ILE A 125 -5.78 -12.28 -15.70
CA ILE A 125 -6.97 -11.52 -15.31
C ILE A 125 -7.99 -11.56 -16.44
N ASP A 126 -9.20 -12.01 -16.14
CA ASP A 126 -10.31 -12.04 -17.08
C ASP A 126 -10.87 -10.62 -17.29
N PRO A 127 -10.68 -10.00 -18.45
CA PRO A 127 -11.13 -8.64 -18.69
C PRO A 127 -12.65 -8.54 -18.87
N PHE A 128 -13.35 -9.68 -19.07
CA PHE A 128 -14.80 -9.74 -19.29
C PHE A 128 -15.57 -9.96 -17.99
N ASP A 129 -14.89 -10.36 -16.92
CA ASP A 129 -15.48 -10.63 -15.61
C ASP A 129 -14.55 -10.13 -14.47
N ILE A 130 -14.22 -8.85 -14.54
CA ILE A 130 -13.29 -8.21 -13.59
C ILE A 130 -13.82 -8.19 -12.17
N GLY A 131 -15.16 -8.14 -12.00
CA GLY A 131 -15.82 -8.07 -10.70
C GLY A 131 -15.51 -9.25 -9.78
N LYS A 132 -15.19 -10.43 -10.33
CA LYS A 132 -14.86 -11.62 -9.53
C LYS A 132 -13.55 -11.47 -8.72
N TYR A 133 -12.74 -10.47 -9.04
CA TYR A 133 -11.50 -10.14 -8.32
C TYR A 133 -11.69 -9.03 -7.26
N PHE A 134 -12.92 -8.60 -7.02
CA PHE A 134 -13.30 -7.61 -6.02
C PHE A 134 -14.27 -8.24 -5.06
N THR A 135 -13.75 -8.90 -4.05
CA THR A 135 -14.52 -9.77 -3.16
C THR A 135 -14.63 -9.20 -1.77
N SER A 136 -15.73 -9.52 -1.11
CA SER A 136 -15.95 -9.22 0.29
C SER A 136 -16.38 -10.46 1.05
N SER A 137 -16.02 -10.53 2.32
CA SER A 137 -16.46 -11.58 3.23
C SER A 137 -16.70 -11.04 4.64
N MET A 138 -17.58 -11.71 5.37
CA MET A 138 -17.70 -11.48 6.83
C MET A 138 -16.46 -12.03 7.53
N ILE A 139 -16.05 -11.35 8.59
CA ILE A 139 -15.01 -11.82 9.48
C ILE A 139 -15.70 -12.64 10.57
N VAL A 140 -15.27 -13.88 10.72
CA VAL A 140 -15.84 -14.81 11.68
C VAL A 140 -14.83 -15.14 12.77
N GLU A 141 -15.27 -15.17 14.02
CA GLU A 141 -14.40 -15.49 15.15
C GLU A 141 -13.69 -16.82 14.92
N GLY A 142 -12.34 -16.79 15.00
CA GLY A 142 -11.47 -17.94 14.79
C GLY A 142 -11.04 -18.17 13.33
N ASP A 143 -11.53 -17.40 12.36
CA ASP A 143 -10.99 -17.44 10.99
C ASP A 143 -9.60 -16.81 10.89
N GLU A 144 -8.99 -16.88 9.70
CA GLU A 144 -7.66 -16.36 9.45
C GLU A 144 -7.60 -14.84 9.68
N ILE A 145 -8.58 -14.10 9.17
CA ILE A 145 -8.61 -12.63 9.28
C ILE A 145 -8.84 -12.20 10.73
N PHE A 146 -9.79 -12.86 11.44
CA PHE A 146 -9.98 -12.63 12.86
C PHE A 146 -8.69 -12.82 13.66
N ASN A 147 -7.96 -13.92 13.41
CA ASN A 147 -6.72 -14.22 14.12
C ASN A 147 -5.57 -13.23 13.81
N ARG A 148 -5.62 -12.53 12.68
CA ARG A 148 -4.68 -11.45 12.36
C ARG A 148 -4.98 -10.16 13.11
N ILE A 149 -6.26 -9.82 13.31
CA ILE A 149 -6.71 -8.51 13.79
C ILE A 149 -7.00 -8.47 15.29
N ILE A 150 -7.36 -9.59 15.91
CA ILE A 150 -7.74 -9.64 17.34
C ILE A 150 -6.57 -9.19 18.23
N ASP A 151 -6.87 -8.37 19.24
CA ASP A 151 -5.91 -7.75 20.16
C ASP A 151 -4.89 -6.80 19.47
N ARG A 152 -5.16 -6.47 18.19
CA ARG A 152 -4.41 -5.50 17.39
C ARG A 152 -5.36 -4.39 16.91
N SER A 153 -5.61 -4.32 15.60
CA SER A 153 -6.53 -3.34 15.03
C SER A 153 -7.98 -3.53 15.50
N PHE A 154 -8.37 -4.72 15.91
CA PHE A 154 -9.66 -5.03 16.52
C PHE A 154 -9.51 -5.55 17.95
N ARG A 155 -10.40 -5.09 18.84
CA ARG A 155 -10.63 -5.62 20.19
C ARG A 155 -12.11 -5.53 20.51
N TYR A 156 -12.61 -6.43 21.37
CA TYR A 156 -13.99 -6.37 21.80
C TYR A 156 -14.27 -5.03 22.51
N ASN A 157 -15.35 -4.36 22.10
CA ASN A 157 -15.74 -3.04 22.57
C ASN A 157 -17.24 -2.82 22.33
N ASP A 158 -17.79 -1.71 22.84
CA ASP A 158 -19.22 -1.37 22.74
C ASP A 158 -19.56 -0.52 21.51
N ASN A 159 -18.60 -0.17 20.65
CA ASN A 159 -18.78 0.77 19.53
C ASN A 159 -18.91 0.09 18.18
N ILE A 160 -18.19 -1.01 17.96
CA ILE A 160 -18.16 -1.75 16.69
C ILE A 160 -18.03 -3.25 16.97
N SER A 161 -18.80 -4.06 16.29
CA SER A 161 -18.74 -5.53 16.37
C SER A 161 -18.11 -6.12 15.10
N LEU A 162 -17.67 -7.39 15.16
CA LEU A 162 -17.18 -8.10 13.98
C LEU A 162 -18.23 -8.18 12.88
N SER A 163 -19.52 -8.28 13.22
CA SER A 163 -20.60 -8.34 12.25
C SER A 163 -20.77 -7.05 11.44
N ASP A 164 -20.27 -5.93 11.96
CA ASP A 164 -20.29 -4.64 11.27
C ASP A 164 -19.13 -4.50 10.28
N LEU A 165 -18.15 -5.39 10.31
CA LEU A 165 -16.94 -5.33 9.49
C LEU A 165 -17.00 -6.32 8.33
N ARG A 166 -16.33 -5.93 7.22
CA ARG A 166 -16.12 -6.75 6.03
C ARG A 166 -14.65 -6.73 5.66
N TYR A 167 -14.12 -7.92 5.41
CA TYR A 167 -12.81 -8.06 4.78
C TYR A 167 -12.98 -8.00 3.27
N ILE A 168 -12.29 -7.08 2.62
CA ILE A 168 -12.28 -6.91 1.17
C ILE A 168 -10.92 -7.36 0.65
N LYS A 169 -10.93 -8.16 -0.42
CA LYS A 169 -9.76 -8.55 -1.20
C LYS A 169 -9.98 -8.15 -2.65
N LEU A 170 -9.01 -7.45 -3.23
CA LEU A 170 -9.22 -6.81 -4.51
C LEU A 170 -7.90 -6.65 -5.30
N LEU A 171 -8.00 -6.26 -6.58
CA LEU A 171 -6.87 -5.88 -7.41
C LEU A 171 -6.67 -4.36 -7.39
N HIS A 172 -5.41 -3.93 -7.42
CA HIS A 172 -5.03 -2.56 -7.69
C HIS A 172 -3.83 -2.47 -8.63
N ARG A 173 -3.57 -1.32 -9.23
CA ARG A 173 -2.32 -1.02 -9.93
C ARG A 173 -1.34 -0.42 -8.93
N ASN A 174 -0.17 -1.04 -8.74
CA ASN A 174 0.88 -0.45 -7.92
C ASN A 174 1.61 0.69 -8.67
N TYR A 175 2.53 1.39 -8.02
CA TYR A 175 3.30 2.48 -8.65
C TYR A 175 4.20 2.02 -9.80
N GLY A 176 4.50 0.74 -9.90
CA GLY A 176 5.15 0.13 -11.06
C GLY A 176 4.19 -0.16 -12.23
N GLY A 177 2.90 0.15 -12.11
CA GLY A 177 1.87 -0.15 -13.09
C GLY A 177 1.46 -1.62 -13.16
N GLN A 178 1.92 -2.45 -12.23
CA GLN A 178 1.63 -3.88 -12.18
C GLN A 178 0.32 -4.14 -11.44
N THR A 179 -0.43 -5.17 -11.85
CA THR A 179 -1.56 -5.68 -11.07
C THR A 179 -1.05 -6.33 -9.79
N GLN A 180 -1.58 -5.88 -8.67
CA GLN A 180 -1.24 -6.39 -7.35
C GLN A 180 -2.50 -6.65 -6.53
N VAL A 181 -2.46 -7.64 -5.64
CA VAL A 181 -3.56 -7.95 -4.73
C VAL A 181 -3.46 -7.06 -3.50
N GLY A 182 -4.54 -6.38 -3.18
CA GLY A 182 -4.69 -5.59 -1.96
C GLY A 182 -5.78 -6.12 -1.05
N GLU A 183 -5.80 -5.62 0.18
CA GLU A 183 -6.80 -5.98 1.19
C GLU A 183 -7.17 -4.77 2.05
N LEU A 184 -8.44 -4.71 2.46
CA LEU A 184 -8.96 -3.71 3.38
C LEU A 184 -9.96 -4.37 4.34
N ILE A 185 -10.18 -3.76 5.49
CA ILE A 185 -11.35 -4.02 6.34
C ILE A 185 -12.14 -2.72 6.43
N VAL A 186 -13.42 -2.79 6.10
CA VAL A 186 -14.34 -1.64 6.13
C VAL A 186 -15.64 -2.00 6.82
N ASN A 187 -16.44 -1.00 7.15
CA ASN A 187 -17.81 -1.21 7.64
C ASN A 187 -18.71 -1.78 6.54
N ALA A 188 -19.59 -2.69 6.89
CA ALA A 188 -20.59 -3.24 5.99
C ALA A 188 -21.47 -2.18 5.31
N ALA A 189 -21.66 -1.03 5.98
CA ALA A 189 -22.46 0.07 5.44
C ALA A 189 -21.82 0.75 4.22
N ILE A 190 -20.51 0.66 4.04
CA ILE A 190 -19.78 1.25 2.90
C ILE A 190 -19.12 0.21 1.99
N GLU A 191 -19.34 -1.09 2.25
CA GLU A 191 -18.74 -2.20 1.53
C GLU A 191 -18.94 -2.10 0.01
N ALA A 192 -20.18 -1.91 -0.44
CA ALA A 192 -20.50 -1.85 -1.87
C ALA A 192 -19.88 -0.63 -2.56
N ASP A 193 -19.88 0.52 -1.89
CA ASP A 193 -19.25 1.74 -2.39
C ASP A 193 -17.75 1.56 -2.57
N VAL A 194 -17.08 0.96 -1.58
CA VAL A 194 -15.63 0.72 -1.62
C VAL A 194 -15.26 -0.26 -2.73
N ILE A 195 -16.01 -1.35 -2.88
CA ILE A 195 -15.78 -2.30 -3.98
C ILE A 195 -15.90 -1.60 -5.33
N ASP A 196 -16.96 -0.79 -5.54
CA ASP A 196 -17.14 -0.09 -6.81
C ASP A 196 -16.05 0.95 -7.08
N ILE A 197 -15.69 1.76 -6.08
CA ILE A 197 -14.62 2.76 -6.19
C ILE A 197 -13.29 2.10 -6.58
N PHE A 198 -12.87 1.06 -5.86
CA PHE A 198 -11.58 0.41 -6.13
C PHE A 198 -11.58 -0.38 -7.43
N MET A 199 -12.71 -0.94 -7.85
CA MET A 199 -12.86 -1.54 -9.17
C MET A 199 -12.71 -0.49 -10.28
N GLN A 200 -13.30 0.70 -10.11
CA GLN A 200 -13.13 1.80 -11.05
C GLN A 200 -11.69 2.32 -11.04
N PHE A 201 -11.00 2.39 -9.89
CA PHE A 201 -9.56 2.70 -9.84
C PHE A 201 -8.76 1.73 -10.69
N TYR A 202 -8.95 0.44 -10.50
CA TYR A 202 -8.24 -0.58 -11.27
C TYR A 202 -8.50 -0.47 -12.78
N MET A 203 -9.75 -0.33 -13.18
CA MET A 203 -10.15 -0.21 -14.58
C MET A 203 -9.60 1.05 -15.27
N ASN A 204 -9.43 2.15 -14.52
CA ASN A 204 -8.86 3.40 -15.02
C ASN A 204 -7.34 3.49 -14.84
N GLY A 205 -6.69 2.43 -14.34
CA GLY A 205 -5.24 2.42 -14.12
C GLY A 205 -4.77 3.36 -13.02
N TYR A 206 -5.65 3.74 -12.07
CA TYR A 206 -5.29 4.55 -10.91
C TYR A 206 -4.31 3.78 -10.03
N GLN A 207 -3.19 4.41 -9.68
CA GLN A 207 -2.11 3.74 -8.99
C GLN A 207 -2.20 3.92 -7.48
N ILE A 208 -2.06 2.82 -6.76
CA ILE A 208 -2.00 2.75 -5.30
C ILE A 208 -0.70 2.05 -4.92
N ASN A 209 0.13 2.69 -4.06
CA ASN A 209 1.45 2.17 -3.75
C ASN A 209 1.39 0.75 -3.16
N SER A 210 0.64 0.59 -2.10
CA SER A 210 0.39 -0.71 -1.44
C SER A 210 -0.92 -0.66 -0.67
N MET A 211 -1.48 -1.85 -0.36
CA MET A 211 -2.77 -1.96 0.33
C MET A 211 -2.79 -3.22 1.19
N HIS A 212 -2.48 -3.04 2.47
CA HIS A 212 -2.42 -4.10 3.48
C HIS A 212 -3.18 -3.68 4.74
N LEU A 213 -3.57 -4.66 5.57
CA LEU A 213 -4.14 -4.36 6.86
C LEU A 213 -3.12 -3.67 7.77
N ILE A 214 -3.60 -2.78 8.64
CA ILE A 214 -2.77 -2.11 9.67
C ILE A 214 -2.01 -3.13 10.54
N ASP A 215 -2.57 -4.32 10.68
CA ASP A 215 -2.04 -5.41 11.49
C ASP A 215 -0.67 -5.93 11.01
N ASP A 216 -0.37 -5.77 9.74
CA ASP A 216 0.94 -6.11 9.15
C ASP A 216 2.04 -5.12 9.59
N PHE A 217 1.64 -3.94 10.07
CA PHE A 217 2.53 -2.88 10.58
C PHE A 217 2.42 -2.71 12.10
N TRP A 218 1.92 -3.73 12.83
CA TRP A 218 1.58 -3.60 14.24
C TRP A 218 2.79 -3.22 15.10
N ALA A 219 2.70 -2.04 15.74
CA ALA A 219 3.75 -1.42 16.56
C ALA A 219 3.39 -1.32 18.06
N GLY A 220 2.41 -2.13 18.52
CA GLY A 220 2.00 -2.22 19.93
C GLY A 220 0.70 -1.51 20.27
N ASP A 221 0.31 -0.49 19.50
CA ASP A 221 -0.98 0.18 19.59
C ASP A 221 -1.44 0.69 18.22
N GLY A 222 -2.70 1.13 18.13
CA GLY A 222 -3.29 1.55 16.86
C GLY A 222 -2.67 2.82 16.28
N GLU A 223 -2.28 3.80 17.11
CA GLU A 223 -1.69 5.06 16.64
C GLU A 223 -0.27 4.84 16.08
N SER A 224 0.56 4.09 16.80
CA SER A 224 1.92 3.74 16.37
C SER A 224 1.91 2.86 15.11
N SER A 225 0.92 1.97 14.98
CA SER A 225 0.76 1.08 13.83
C SER A 225 0.30 1.84 12.59
N ASP A 226 -0.62 2.77 12.75
CA ASP A 226 -1.05 3.70 11.72
C ASP A 226 0.12 4.55 11.20
N TYR A 227 0.93 5.11 12.12
CA TYR A 227 2.13 5.85 11.78
C TYR A 227 3.12 4.98 10.96
N ALA A 228 3.36 3.74 11.38
CA ALA A 228 4.26 2.81 10.68
C ALA A 228 3.73 2.43 9.28
N SER A 229 2.42 2.27 9.14
CA SER A 229 1.73 2.02 7.86
C SER A 229 1.87 3.21 6.89
N ILE A 230 1.67 4.43 7.39
CA ILE A 230 1.85 5.66 6.61
C ILE A 230 3.29 5.82 6.13
N ASP A 231 4.29 5.54 6.97
CA ASP A 231 5.73 5.68 6.62
C ASP A 231 6.16 4.82 5.41
N VAL A 232 5.45 3.74 5.14
CA VAL A 232 5.67 2.87 3.97
C VAL A 232 4.66 3.11 2.84
N ASN A 233 3.89 4.19 2.93
CA ASN A 233 2.90 4.58 1.92
C ASN A 233 1.81 3.51 1.70
N ASN A 234 1.31 2.93 2.79
CA ASN A 234 0.27 1.92 2.74
C ASN A 234 -1.13 2.53 2.81
N THR A 235 -1.97 2.25 1.82
CA THR A 235 -3.40 2.56 1.83
C THR A 235 -4.09 1.65 2.85
N SER A 236 -4.87 2.22 3.77
CA SER A 236 -5.48 1.50 4.88
C SER A 236 -6.89 1.99 5.21
N ALA A 237 -7.64 1.22 5.98
CA ALA A 237 -9.00 1.56 6.39
C ALA A 237 -9.24 1.35 7.88
N PHE A 238 -9.61 0.16 8.32
CA PHE A 238 -10.00 -0.11 9.70
C PHE A 238 -8.80 -0.13 10.66
N CYS A 239 -8.91 0.63 11.76
CA CYS A 239 -8.06 0.50 12.94
C CYS A 239 -8.81 1.07 14.15
N TYR A 240 -9.09 0.24 15.18
CA TYR A 240 -9.77 0.68 16.38
C TYR A 240 -8.84 1.53 17.27
N ARG A 241 -8.84 2.83 17.02
CA ARG A 241 -8.03 3.83 17.72
C ARG A 241 -8.77 5.15 17.91
N THR A 242 -8.27 5.98 18.79
CA THR A 242 -8.73 7.37 18.89
C THR A 242 -8.07 8.25 17.83
N VAL A 243 -8.65 9.41 17.60
CA VAL A 243 -7.98 10.49 16.86
C VAL A 243 -6.76 10.95 17.65
N THR A 244 -5.63 11.11 16.99
CA THR A 244 -4.37 11.57 17.62
C THR A 244 -4.57 12.83 18.46
N GLY A 245 -4.21 12.75 19.75
CA GLY A 245 -4.36 13.84 20.70
C GLY A 245 -5.79 14.09 21.19
N SER A 246 -6.72 13.16 20.96
CA SER A 246 -8.12 13.25 21.39
C SER A 246 -8.57 11.98 22.12
N SER A 247 -9.65 12.06 22.88
CA SER A 247 -10.36 10.90 23.43
C SER A 247 -11.47 10.36 22.50
N ASN A 248 -11.76 11.04 21.41
CA ASN A 248 -12.79 10.63 20.47
C ASN A 248 -12.25 9.52 19.57
N LEU A 249 -13.10 8.52 19.26
CA LEU A 249 -12.75 7.50 18.29
C LEU A 249 -12.60 8.11 16.89
N SER A 250 -11.63 7.63 16.14
CA SER A 250 -11.45 7.93 14.71
C SER A 250 -12.54 7.23 13.90
N ASN A 251 -12.89 7.76 12.72
CA ASN A 251 -13.76 7.06 11.76
C ASN A 251 -13.15 5.76 11.26
N HIS A 252 -11.83 5.61 11.29
CA HIS A 252 -11.15 4.32 11.08
C HIS A 252 -11.55 3.27 12.11
N ALA A 253 -11.85 3.68 13.37
CA ALA A 253 -12.30 2.75 14.40
C ALA A 253 -13.69 2.15 14.11
N TYR A 254 -14.47 2.78 13.26
CA TYR A 254 -15.77 2.30 12.80
C TYR A 254 -15.70 1.64 11.42
N GLY A 255 -14.51 1.60 10.78
CA GLY A 255 -14.35 1.12 9.41
C GLY A 255 -15.00 2.03 8.36
N LEU A 256 -15.23 3.31 8.70
CA LEU A 256 -15.94 4.29 7.85
C LEU A 256 -14.98 5.28 7.17
N ALA A 257 -13.67 5.06 7.26
CA ALA A 257 -12.65 5.90 6.65
C ALA A 257 -11.60 5.06 5.93
N ILE A 258 -11.03 5.67 4.89
CA ILE A 258 -9.94 5.12 4.07
C ILE A 258 -8.89 6.21 3.91
N ASP A 259 -7.64 5.85 4.17
CA ASP A 259 -6.47 6.67 3.87
C ASP A 259 -5.78 6.14 2.61
N LEU A 260 -5.71 6.95 1.56
CA LEU A 260 -5.22 6.59 0.23
C LEU A 260 -3.88 7.26 -0.06
N ASN A 261 -2.84 6.46 -0.41
CA ASN A 261 -1.51 6.93 -0.78
C ASN A 261 -0.98 8.02 0.19
N PRO A 262 -0.78 7.69 1.47
CA PRO A 262 -0.65 8.68 2.54
C PRO A 262 0.61 9.54 2.48
N LEU A 263 1.69 9.11 1.83
CA LEU A 263 2.90 9.94 1.71
C LEU A 263 2.70 11.08 0.72
N GLU A 264 2.04 10.85 -0.42
CA GLU A 264 1.68 11.88 -1.39
C GLU A 264 0.49 12.72 -0.90
N ASN A 265 -0.26 12.23 0.08
CA ASN A 265 -1.48 12.84 0.59
C ASN A 265 -1.46 12.98 2.11
N PRO A 266 -0.46 13.70 2.68
CA PRO A 266 -0.24 13.72 4.11
C PRO A 266 -1.33 14.45 4.90
N TYR A 267 -1.43 14.10 6.19
CA TYR A 267 -2.04 14.94 7.20
C TYR A 267 -1.14 16.15 7.46
N VAL A 268 -1.66 17.36 7.25
CA VAL A 268 -0.90 18.61 7.29
C VAL A 268 -1.51 19.60 8.25
N ARG A 269 -0.71 20.10 9.19
CA ARG A 269 -1.05 21.25 10.02
C ARG A 269 -0.51 22.52 9.39
N ILE A 270 -1.38 23.49 9.17
CA ILE A 270 -1.00 24.80 8.63
C ILE A 270 -0.66 25.72 9.80
N GLY A 271 0.58 26.23 9.79
CA GLY A 271 1.06 27.20 10.78
C GLY A 271 0.54 28.61 10.52
N ASP A 272 0.84 29.51 11.47
CA ASP A 272 0.45 30.94 11.37
C ASP A 272 1.12 31.65 10.18
N ASP A 273 2.22 31.10 9.68
CA ASP A 273 2.93 31.57 8.48
C ASP A 273 2.30 31.09 7.16
N GLY A 274 1.24 30.28 7.25
CA GLY A 274 0.54 29.71 6.12
C GLY A 274 1.20 28.46 5.52
N TYR A 275 2.31 27.97 6.10
CA TYR A 275 2.99 26.76 5.63
C TYR A 275 2.49 25.52 6.35
N GLY A 276 2.31 24.46 5.57
CA GLY A 276 1.90 23.15 6.07
C GLY A 276 3.10 22.32 6.55
N THR A 277 2.90 21.57 7.62
CA THR A 277 3.86 20.58 8.14
C THR A 277 3.18 19.25 8.40
N SER A 278 3.86 18.15 8.07
CA SER A 278 3.42 16.78 8.36
C SER A 278 4.43 16.08 9.27
N ALA A 279 4.00 15.01 9.93
CA ALA A 279 4.85 14.22 10.84
C ALA A 279 5.85 13.34 10.09
N HIS A 280 5.50 12.90 8.88
CA HIS A 280 6.27 11.95 8.08
C HIS A 280 7.33 12.67 7.24
N ALA A 281 8.60 12.31 7.42
CA ALA A 281 9.72 12.95 6.73
C ALA A 281 9.62 12.82 5.20
N ASN A 282 9.15 11.67 4.72
CA ASN A 282 9.01 11.36 3.30
C ASN A 282 7.84 12.10 2.61
N ALA A 283 6.91 12.66 3.40
CA ALA A 283 5.75 13.39 2.91
C ALA A 283 5.96 14.92 2.78
N GLN A 284 7.09 15.44 3.23
CA GLN A 284 7.34 16.90 3.31
C GLN A 284 7.21 17.62 1.96
N ALA A 285 7.56 16.97 0.87
CA ALA A 285 7.46 17.55 -0.48
C ALA A 285 6.00 17.85 -0.89
N TYR A 286 5.04 17.17 -0.26
CA TYR A 286 3.61 17.23 -0.62
C TYR A 286 2.77 18.11 0.31
N ASN A 287 3.40 18.80 1.29
CA ASN A 287 2.67 19.60 2.27
C ASN A 287 2.03 20.86 1.68
N ASN A 288 2.68 21.53 0.74
CA ASN A 288 2.33 22.88 0.31
C ASN A 288 2.10 23.05 -1.20
N ASN A 289 2.79 22.27 -2.02
CA ASN A 289 2.61 22.29 -3.47
C ASN A 289 1.82 21.06 -3.88
N ARG A 290 0.53 21.27 -4.22
CA ARG A 290 -0.40 20.17 -4.48
C ARG A 290 -1.17 20.44 -5.75
N SER A 291 -0.90 19.65 -6.78
CA SER A 291 -1.61 19.65 -8.04
C SER A 291 -1.51 18.27 -8.66
N SER A 292 -2.60 17.58 -8.85
CA SER A 292 -2.65 16.26 -9.50
C SER A 292 -2.12 16.30 -10.94
N ALA A 293 -2.23 17.45 -11.59
CA ALA A 293 -1.72 17.66 -12.95
C ALA A 293 -0.17 17.75 -13.01
N GLU A 294 0.49 18.14 -11.90
CA GLU A 294 1.93 18.37 -11.88
C GLU A 294 2.68 17.30 -11.04
N MET A 295 2.00 16.70 -10.07
CA MET A 295 2.59 15.76 -9.13
C MET A 295 1.80 14.44 -9.17
N PRO A 296 2.42 13.33 -9.54
CA PRO A 296 1.72 12.05 -9.58
C PRO A 296 1.24 11.64 -8.17
N HIS A 297 0.10 10.98 -8.13
CA HIS A 297 -0.53 10.42 -6.93
C HIS A 297 -1.02 11.43 -5.88
N VAL A 298 -0.91 12.73 -6.15
CA VAL A 298 -1.48 13.79 -5.33
C VAL A 298 -2.99 13.89 -5.60
N ILE A 299 -3.78 13.90 -4.53
CA ILE A 299 -5.23 14.06 -4.60
C ILE A 299 -5.57 15.56 -4.50
N ASP A 300 -6.36 16.04 -5.45
CA ASP A 300 -7.04 17.32 -5.46
C ASP A 300 -8.47 17.14 -6.01
N HIS A 301 -9.23 18.22 -6.20
CA HIS A 301 -10.62 18.12 -6.67
C HIS A 301 -10.76 17.61 -8.12
N GLU A 302 -9.68 17.60 -8.89
CA GLU A 302 -9.66 17.10 -10.27
C GLU A 302 -9.20 15.65 -10.35
N ASP A 303 -8.65 15.11 -9.25
CA ASP A 303 -8.18 13.73 -9.16
C ASP A 303 -9.35 12.73 -9.15
N LEU A 304 -9.13 11.57 -9.78
CA LEU A 304 -10.14 10.51 -9.88
C LEU A 304 -10.61 10.02 -8.51
N ALA A 305 -9.70 9.98 -7.50
CA ALA A 305 -10.07 9.53 -6.16
C ALA A 305 -11.10 10.48 -5.54
N TYR A 306 -10.85 11.80 -5.58
CA TYR A 306 -11.82 12.76 -5.08
C TYR A 306 -13.18 12.63 -5.77
N GLN A 307 -13.18 12.48 -7.10
CA GLN A 307 -14.41 12.37 -7.88
C GLN A 307 -15.21 11.12 -7.51
N LEU A 308 -14.58 9.95 -7.44
CA LEU A 308 -15.27 8.70 -7.14
C LEU A 308 -15.75 8.66 -5.69
N PHE A 309 -14.90 8.97 -4.72
CA PHE A 309 -15.31 8.98 -3.32
C PHE A 309 -16.46 9.97 -3.07
N SER A 310 -16.41 11.18 -3.67
CA SER A 310 -17.47 12.19 -3.57
C SER A 310 -18.78 11.73 -4.20
N GLN A 311 -18.75 11.05 -5.36
CA GLN A 311 -19.92 10.47 -6.01
C GLN A 311 -20.60 9.41 -5.13
N HIS A 312 -19.82 8.68 -4.34
CA HIS A 312 -20.30 7.69 -3.38
C HIS A 312 -20.65 8.29 -2.00
N GLY A 313 -20.62 9.62 -1.87
CA GLY A 313 -21.06 10.33 -0.66
C GLY A 313 -20.04 10.37 0.47
N PHE A 314 -18.76 10.12 0.18
CA PHE A 314 -17.67 10.37 1.13
C PHE A 314 -17.31 11.85 1.17
N THR A 315 -16.88 12.30 2.32
CA THR A 315 -16.23 13.61 2.51
C THR A 315 -14.72 13.43 2.51
N TRP A 316 -14.00 14.45 2.07
CA TRP A 316 -12.55 14.44 1.97
C TRP A 316 -11.90 15.34 3.01
N GLY A 317 -10.90 14.85 3.73
CA GLY A 317 -10.16 15.61 4.74
C GLY A 317 -9.32 16.76 4.15
N GLY A 318 -9.03 16.74 2.85
CA GLY A 318 -8.43 17.85 2.13
C GLY A 318 -9.32 19.10 2.07
N ASP A 319 -10.63 18.98 2.29
CA ASP A 319 -11.56 20.10 2.37
C ASP A 319 -11.62 20.74 3.77
N TRP A 320 -11.05 20.11 4.79
CA TRP A 320 -11.02 20.68 6.14
C TRP A 320 -10.18 21.96 6.18
N SER A 321 -10.47 22.84 7.11
CA SER A 321 -9.76 24.13 7.20
C SER A 321 -8.34 23.98 7.76
N ASN A 322 -8.20 23.36 8.92
CA ASN A 322 -6.93 23.06 9.58
C ASN A 322 -7.19 22.11 10.78
N PRO A 323 -6.57 20.93 10.81
CA PRO A 323 -5.62 20.41 9.80
C PRO A 323 -6.30 20.07 8.47
N LYS A 324 -5.46 19.90 7.42
CA LYS A 324 -5.81 19.24 6.18
C LYS A 324 -5.41 17.78 6.28
N ASP A 325 -6.25 16.86 5.83
CA ASP A 325 -5.94 15.43 5.80
C ASP A 325 -6.19 14.89 4.39
N TYR A 326 -5.17 15.01 3.57
CA TYR A 326 -5.32 14.80 2.13
C TYR A 326 -5.48 13.32 1.73
N GLN A 327 -5.03 12.38 2.58
CA GLN A 327 -5.23 10.94 2.38
C GLN A 327 -6.65 10.49 2.70
N HIS A 328 -7.35 11.23 3.59
CA HIS A 328 -8.51 10.78 4.36
C HIS A 328 -9.83 10.99 3.62
N PHE A 329 -10.53 9.91 3.35
CA PHE A 329 -11.91 9.88 2.89
C PHE A 329 -12.79 9.20 3.93
N GLN A 330 -13.90 9.81 4.34
CA GLN A 330 -14.80 9.24 5.32
C GLN A 330 -16.25 9.37 4.92
N LYS A 331 -17.07 8.42 5.39
CA LYS A 331 -18.53 8.46 5.26
C LYS A 331 -19.17 8.36 6.64
N GLU A 332 -20.11 9.25 6.95
CA GLU A 332 -20.83 9.18 8.21
C GLU A 332 -21.98 8.20 8.12
N PHE A 333 -22.40 7.65 9.26
CA PHE A 333 -23.65 6.88 9.30
C PHE A 333 -24.80 7.81 8.94
N GLY A 334 -25.61 7.43 7.95
CA GLY A 334 -26.82 8.13 7.55
C GLY A 334 -27.96 7.98 8.55
#